data_af2e4c6bc8cc000650be5237cdcc2edb
#
_entry.id   af2e4c6bc8cc000650be5237cdcc2edb
#
_cell.length_a   1.000
_cell.length_b   1.000
_cell.length_c   1.000
_cell.angle_alpha   90.00
_cell.angle_beta   90.00
_cell.angle_gamma   90.00
#
_symmetry.space_group_name_H-M   'P 1'
#
loop_
_entity.id
_entity.type
_entity.pdbx_description
1 polymer ?
#
loop_
_entity_poly.entity_id
_entity_poly.type
_entity_poly.pdbx_seq_one_letter_code
_entity_poly.pdbx_strand_id
1 'polypeptide(L)'
;MGTVVTVDVYTTDGQAGDEVSRQLASARALLQRADAVFSTWNPRSPISRLRRGEITVSQAPAEVGEVLELCATARELSGGWFDPWAMPGGVDPTGYVKGWAAQRALGAFRAGHISGAIVNAAGDIASFGGLGRDKPFSIGICDPFSPGRLAAVVCLSGAIATSGTYERGNHLIDPHSGRPKARAASASVTGPDLGLADALATAIAVAGPSSLALIEALDGYEALVITGDGYLRWTERFPFRAR
;
A
#
# COMPACT_ATOMS: atom_id res chain seq x y z
N MET A 1 3.51 -12.77 -1.90
CA MET A 1 2.91 -11.53 -2.43
C MET A 1 2.85 -11.51 -3.97
N GLY A 2 3.62 -12.36 -4.66
CA GLY A 2 3.51 -12.54 -6.12
C GLY A 2 3.83 -11.27 -6.95
N THR A 3 4.63 -10.35 -6.39
CA THR A 3 4.99 -9.09 -7.05
C THR A 3 6.48 -8.80 -6.92
N VAL A 4 6.99 -7.94 -7.81
CA VAL A 4 8.35 -7.41 -7.73
C VAL A 4 8.38 -6.26 -6.73
N VAL A 5 9.37 -6.27 -5.84
CA VAL A 5 9.66 -5.16 -4.93
C VAL A 5 11.02 -4.60 -5.29
N THR A 6 11.09 -3.30 -5.52
CA THR A 6 12.35 -2.56 -5.73
C THR A 6 12.69 -1.72 -4.51
N VAL A 7 13.98 -1.55 -4.27
CA VAL A 7 14.50 -0.72 -3.18
C VAL A 7 15.58 0.20 -3.74
N ASP A 8 15.38 1.50 -3.59
CA ASP A 8 16.36 2.52 -3.91
C ASP A 8 16.87 3.14 -2.61
N VAL A 9 18.17 3.18 -2.43
CA VAL A 9 18.83 3.70 -1.22
C VAL A 9 19.78 4.84 -1.61
N TYR A 10 19.67 5.95 -0.91
CA TYR A 10 20.48 7.14 -1.11
C TYR A 10 21.37 7.37 0.11
N THR A 11 22.68 7.40 -0.09
CA THR A 11 23.68 7.61 0.96
C THR A 11 24.26 9.02 0.92
N THR A 12 24.68 9.55 2.05
CA THR A 12 25.24 10.91 2.16
C THR A 12 26.60 11.06 1.49
N ASP A 13 27.35 9.97 1.39
CA ASP A 13 28.70 9.89 0.82
C ASP A 13 28.74 9.24 -0.57
N GLY A 14 27.60 8.79 -1.08
CA GLY A 14 27.48 8.12 -2.37
C GLY A 14 28.07 6.70 -2.40
N GLN A 15 28.42 6.11 -1.24
CA GLN A 15 28.99 4.78 -1.15
C GLN A 15 27.99 3.76 -0.56
N ALA A 16 27.79 2.66 -1.28
CA ALA A 16 27.07 1.49 -0.79
C ALA A 16 28.05 0.57 -0.08
N GLY A 17 28.23 0.76 1.23
CA GLY A 17 29.08 -0.11 2.04
C GLY A 17 28.42 -1.42 2.44
N ASP A 18 29.15 -2.26 3.20
CA ASP A 18 28.66 -3.53 3.76
C ASP A 18 27.40 -3.35 4.62
N GLU A 19 27.20 -2.17 5.20
CA GLU A 19 26.02 -1.84 5.99
C GLU A 19 24.76 -1.83 5.13
N VAL A 20 24.78 -1.16 3.97
CA VAL A 20 23.65 -1.13 3.03
C VAL A 20 23.31 -2.55 2.56
N SER A 21 24.34 -3.38 2.29
CA SER A 21 24.14 -4.78 1.90
C SER A 21 23.44 -5.60 2.99
N ARG A 22 23.81 -5.40 4.26
CA ARG A 22 23.13 -6.06 5.41
C ARG A 22 21.69 -5.56 5.56
N GLN A 23 21.45 -4.27 5.39
CA GLN A 23 20.10 -3.69 5.46
C GLN A 23 19.19 -4.20 4.33
N LEU A 24 19.72 -4.32 3.11
CA LEU A 24 19.01 -4.94 1.99
C LEU A 24 18.67 -6.42 2.27
N ALA A 25 19.59 -7.18 2.85
CA ALA A 25 19.33 -8.55 3.26
C ALA A 25 18.22 -8.64 4.32
N SER A 26 18.22 -7.74 5.31
CA SER A 26 17.17 -7.64 6.33
C SER A 26 15.81 -7.29 5.73
N ALA A 27 15.76 -6.27 4.86
CA ALA A 27 14.53 -5.88 4.16
C ALA A 27 13.96 -7.04 3.34
N ARG A 28 14.83 -7.75 2.59
CA ARG A 28 14.44 -8.94 1.83
C ARG A 28 13.87 -10.03 2.72
N ALA A 29 14.50 -10.32 3.87
CA ALA A 29 14.03 -11.33 4.80
C ALA A 29 12.63 -11.00 5.35
N LEU A 30 12.37 -9.71 5.69
CA LEU A 30 11.05 -9.23 6.12
C LEU A 30 9.98 -9.45 5.04
N LEU A 31 10.27 -9.09 3.79
CA LEU A 31 9.36 -9.28 2.65
C LEU A 31 9.08 -10.77 2.39
N GLN A 32 10.11 -11.62 2.43
CA GLN A 32 9.96 -13.07 2.26
C GLN A 32 9.15 -13.67 3.41
N ARG A 33 9.35 -13.20 4.64
CA ARG A 33 8.56 -13.63 5.80
C ARG A 33 7.10 -13.26 5.63
N ALA A 34 6.79 -12.01 5.23
CA ALA A 34 5.43 -11.56 4.96
C ALA A 34 4.76 -12.43 3.88
N ASP A 35 5.47 -12.74 2.80
CA ASP A 35 4.95 -13.62 1.75
C ASP A 35 4.67 -15.04 2.28
N ALA A 36 5.58 -15.62 3.06
CA ALA A 36 5.39 -16.95 3.62
C ALA A 36 4.19 -17.05 4.57
N VAL A 37 3.93 -15.98 5.35
CA VAL A 37 2.84 -15.94 6.34
C VAL A 37 1.50 -15.63 5.71
N PHE A 38 1.45 -14.65 4.79
CA PHE A 38 0.21 -14.07 4.28
C PHE A 38 -0.16 -14.48 2.84
N SER A 39 0.58 -15.41 2.22
CA SER A 39 0.24 -15.89 0.88
C SER A 39 -1.08 -16.65 0.87
N THR A 40 -2.11 -16.11 0.25
CA THR A 40 -3.39 -16.79 0.04
C THR A 40 -3.32 -17.87 -1.05
N TRP A 41 -2.26 -17.89 -1.85
CA TRP A 41 -1.99 -18.89 -2.88
C TRP A 41 -1.24 -20.11 -2.35
N ASN A 42 -0.48 -19.98 -1.27
CA ASN A 42 0.18 -21.09 -0.61
C ASN A 42 -0.78 -21.76 0.38
N PRO A 43 -1.27 -22.98 0.12
CA PRO A 43 -2.22 -23.64 1.01
C PRO A 43 -1.66 -23.95 2.41
N ARG A 44 -0.32 -23.96 2.56
CA ARG A 44 0.36 -24.22 3.84
C ARG A 44 0.68 -22.94 4.63
N SER A 45 0.44 -21.76 4.07
CA SER A 45 0.67 -20.51 4.78
C SER A 45 -0.25 -20.38 6.01
N PRO A 46 0.17 -19.70 7.08
CA PRO A 46 -0.66 -19.44 8.25
C PRO A 46 -2.01 -18.80 7.90
N ILE A 47 -2.01 -17.79 6.99
CA ILE A 47 -3.26 -17.14 6.60
C ILE A 47 -4.21 -18.09 5.86
N SER A 48 -3.70 -18.93 4.95
CA SER A 48 -4.52 -19.90 4.23
C SER A 48 -5.11 -20.97 5.15
N ARG A 49 -4.35 -21.40 6.16
CA ARG A 49 -4.82 -22.34 7.19
C ARG A 49 -5.88 -21.71 8.09
N LEU A 50 -5.69 -20.43 8.47
CA LEU A 50 -6.68 -19.66 9.22
C LEU A 50 -8.00 -19.51 8.42
N ARG A 51 -7.90 -19.19 7.14
CA ARG A 51 -9.05 -19.07 6.22
C ARG A 51 -9.89 -20.34 6.14
N ARG A 52 -9.25 -21.51 6.23
CA ARG A 52 -9.94 -22.83 6.24
C ARG A 52 -10.37 -23.29 7.62
N GLY A 53 -10.12 -22.50 8.67
CA GLY A 53 -10.45 -22.87 10.05
C GLY A 53 -9.56 -23.97 10.64
N GLU A 54 -8.41 -24.28 10.02
CA GLU A 54 -7.46 -25.29 10.50
C GLU A 54 -6.68 -24.82 11.74
N ILE A 55 -6.53 -23.51 11.89
CA ILE A 55 -5.89 -22.89 13.04
C ILE A 55 -6.69 -21.65 13.46
N THR A 56 -6.56 -21.27 14.72
CA THR A 56 -7.06 -19.99 15.26
C THR A 56 -6.01 -18.91 15.14
N VAL A 57 -6.39 -17.63 15.36
CA VAL A 57 -5.43 -16.50 15.40
C VAL A 57 -4.37 -16.72 16.46
N SER A 58 -4.74 -17.24 17.63
CA SER A 58 -3.79 -17.52 18.72
C SER A 58 -2.79 -18.64 18.44
N GLN A 59 -3.06 -19.49 17.44
CA GLN A 59 -2.15 -20.55 16.97
C GLN A 59 -1.31 -20.10 15.75
N ALA A 60 -1.65 -18.96 15.16
CA ALA A 60 -0.89 -18.37 14.06
C ALA A 60 0.34 -17.59 14.58
N PRO A 61 1.33 -17.29 13.73
CA PRO A 61 2.38 -16.34 14.08
C PRO A 61 1.81 -14.98 14.53
N ALA A 62 2.48 -14.32 15.48
CA ALA A 62 1.99 -13.08 16.11
C ALA A 62 1.66 -11.97 15.11
N GLU A 63 2.42 -11.89 14.01
CA GLU A 63 2.16 -10.92 12.95
C GLU A 63 0.80 -11.08 12.26
N VAL A 64 0.17 -12.27 12.33
CA VAL A 64 -1.20 -12.47 11.81
C VAL A 64 -2.20 -11.73 12.68
N GLY A 65 -2.08 -11.85 14.01
CA GLY A 65 -2.92 -11.08 14.96
C GLY A 65 -2.74 -9.59 14.77
N GLU A 66 -1.47 -9.11 14.75
CA GLU A 66 -1.14 -7.70 14.51
C GLU A 66 -1.81 -7.15 13.24
N VAL A 67 -1.65 -7.83 12.11
CA VAL A 67 -2.21 -7.38 10.83
C VAL A 67 -3.74 -7.40 10.85
N LEU A 68 -4.38 -8.38 11.48
CA LEU A 68 -5.84 -8.42 11.57
C LEU A 68 -6.40 -7.29 12.44
N GLU A 69 -5.71 -6.87 13.50
CA GLU A 69 -6.08 -5.70 14.30
C GLU A 69 -5.97 -4.41 13.48
N LEU A 70 -4.87 -4.25 12.73
CA LEU A 70 -4.69 -3.13 11.80
C LEU A 70 -5.75 -3.11 10.69
N CYS A 71 -6.12 -4.27 10.18
CA CYS A 71 -7.21 -4.41 9.22
C CYS A 71 -8.57 -4.03 9.81
N ALA A 72 -8.82 -4.35 11.09
CA ALA A 72 -10.06 -3.93 11.77
C ALA A 72 -10.14 -2.41 11.87
N THR A 73 -9.03 -1.76 12.25
CA THR A 73 -8.93 -0.29 12.25
C THR A 73 -9.16 0.30 10.86
N ALA A 74 -8.52 -0.25 9.82
CA ALA A 74 -8.71 0.21 8.44
C ALA A 74 -10.16 0.04 7.96
N ARG A 75 -10.83 -1.04 8.37
CA ARG A 75 -12.25 -1.26 8.10
C ARG A 75 -13.12 -0.16 8.72
N GLU A 76 -12.89 0.19 9.97
CA GLU A 76 -13.62 1.27 10.66
C GLU A 76 -13.38 2.61 9.98
N LEU A 77 -12.11 2.99 9.75
CA LEU A 77 -11.73 4.25 9.13
C LEU A 77 -12.24 4.40 7.69
N SER A 78 -12.37 3.30 6.96
CA SER A 78 -12.93 3.29 5.60
C SER A 78 -14.46 3.23 5.56
N GLY A 79 -15.14 3.24 6.71
CA GLY A 79 -16.60 3.07 6.77
C GLY A 79 -17.07 1.70 6.22
N GLY A 80 -16.23 0.66 6.34
CA GLY A 80 -16.51 -0.69 5.88
C GLY A 80 -16.27 -0.92 4.37
N TRP A 81 -15.76 0.06 3.63
CA TRP A 81 -15.42 -0.12 2.21
C TRP A 81 -14.14 -0.94 1.98
N PHE A 82 -13.29 -1.04 2.97
CA PHE A 82 -12.25 -2.07 3.09
C PHE A 82 -12.68 -3.08 4.15
N ASP A 83 -12.95 -4.31 3.76
CA ASP A 83 -13.34 -5.37 4.70
C ASP A 83 -12.70 -6.71 4.33
N PRO A 84 -11.57 -7.08 4.96
CA PRO A 84 -10.90 -8.35 4.72
C PRO A 84 -11.74 -9.58 5.06
N TRP A 85 -12.74 -9.44 5.95
CA TRP A 85 -13.60 -10.56 6.35
C TRP A 85 -14.74 -10.83 5.36
N ALA A 86 -15.08 -9.84 4.54
CA ALA A 86 -16.08 -9.98 3.48
C ALA A 86 -15.52 -10.61 2.19
N MET A 87 -14.25 -11.04 2.19
CA MET A 87 -13.62 -11.57 1.00
C MET A 87 -14.05 -13.02 0.71
N PRO A 88 -14.20 -13.40 -0.59
CA PRO A 88 -14.48 -14.78 -0.97
C PRO A 88 -13.43 -15.76 -0.41
N GLY A 89 -13.92 -16.86 0.18
CA GLY A 89 -13.05 -17.90 0.75
C GLY A 89 -12.48 -17.58 2.13
N GLY A 90 -13.01 -16.59 2.84
CA GLY A 90 -12.62 -16.23 4.20
C GLY A 90 -11.70 -15.00 4.28
N VAL A 91 -11.18 -14.74 5.47
CA VAL A 91 -10.39 -13.53 5.74
C VAL A 91 -9.19 -13.37 4.80
N ASP A 92 -9.09 -12.23 4.14
CA ASP A 92 -8.01 -11.90 3.19
C ASP A 92 -7.43 -10.51 3.47
N PRO A 93 -6.32 -10.42 4.23
CA PRO A 93 -5.70 -9.15 4.58
C PRO A 93 -4.75 -8.61 3.49
N THR A 94 -4.69 -9.21 2.30
CA THR A 94 -3.67 -8.90 1.27
C THR A 94 -3.71 -7.46 0.78
N GLY A 95 -4.87 -6.78 0.84
CA GLY A 95 -5.02 -5.34 0.54
C GLY A 95 -4.50 -4.41 1.65
N TYR A 96 -3.91 -4.94 2.73
CA TYR A 96 -3.18 -4.23 3.76
C TYR A 96 -1.72 -4.70 3.83
N VAL A 97 -1.52 -6.01 3.71
CA VAL A 97 -0.23 -6.69 3.94
C VAL A 97 0.87 -6.19 3.01
N LYS A 98 0.54 -5.87 1.77
CA LYS A 98 1.52 -5.41 0.78
C LYS A 98 2.19 -4.11 1.25
N GLY A 99 1.39 -3.12 1.62
CA GLY A 99 1.86 -1.85 2.16
C GLY A 99 2.57 -2.02 3.51
N TRP A 100 1.99 -2.79 4.44
CA TRP A 100 2.58 -3.10 5.74
C TRP A 100 3.98 -3.74 5.62
N ALA A 101 4.15 -4.71 4.74
CA ALA A 101 5.44 -5.37 4.54
C ALA A 101 6.49 -4.42 3.93
N ALA A 102 6.10 -3.60 2.95
CA ALA A 102 7.00 -2.61 2.35
C ALA A 102 7.40 -1.52 3.36
N GLN A 103 6.48 -1.05 4.19
CA GLN A 103 6.74 -0.09 5.26
C GLN A 103 7.73 -0.66 6.29
N ARG A 104 7.57 -1.93 6.70
CA ARG A 104 8.50 -2.60 7.62
C ARG A 104 9.87 -2.81 7.00
N ALA A 105 9.92 -3.19 5.71
CA ALA A 105 11.17 -3.32 4.97
C ALA A 105 11.93 -1.99 4.88
N LEU A 106 11.22 -0.87 4.68
CA LEU A 106 11.81 0.48 4.71
C LEU A 106 12.46 0.79 6.05
N GLY A 107 11.92 0.28 7.15
CA GLY A 107 12.47 0.45 8.50
C GLY A 107 13.92 -0.03 8.65
N ALA A 108 14.36 -1.00 7.84
CA ALA A 108 15.72 -1.51 7.86
C ALA A 108 16.78 -0.45 7.45
N PHE A 109 16.35 0.61 6.74
CA PHE A 109 17.23 1.65 6.19
C PHE A 109 17.30 2.93 7.04
N ARG A 110 16.63 2.99 8.19
CA ARG A 110 16.58 4.20 9.05
C ARG A 110 17.82 4.41 9.93
N ALA A 111 18.91 3.66 9.69
CA ALA A 111 20.16 3.75 10.44
C ALA A 111 21.34 4.00 9.51
N GLY A 112 22.43 4.56 10.05
CA GLY A 112 23.69 4.78 9.33
C GLY A 112 23.70 6.05 8.46
N HIS A 113 24.47 6.02 7.37
CA HIS A 113 24.70 7.14 6.46
C HIS A 113 23.64 7.25 5.34
N ILE A 114 22.40 6.77 5.58
CA ILE A 114 21.32 6.80 4.59
C ILE A 114 20.56 8.11 4.71
N SER A 115 20.58 8.91 3.64
CA SER A 115 19.85 10.18 3.54
C SER A 115 18.41 10.00 3.09
N GLY A 116 18.11 8.88 2.42
CA GLY A 116 16.76 8.54 1.98
C GLY A 116 16.67 7.15 1.40
N ALA A 117 15.48 6.57 1.43
CA ALA A 117 15.20 5.30 0.79
C ALA A 117 13.75 5.23 0.29
N ILE A 118 13.54 4.42 -0.75
CA ILE A 118 12.23 4.08 -1.31
C ILE A 118 12.13 2.55 -1.34
N VAL A 119 11.01 2.02 -0.88
CA VAL A 119 10.58 0.64 -1.13
C VAL A 119 9.31 0.70 -1.96
N ASN A 120 9.36 0.17 -3.18
CA ASN A 120 8.22 0.13 -4.10
C ASN A 120 7.77 -1.32 -4.30
N ALA A 121 6.57 -1.62 -3.83
CA ALA A 121 5.91 -2.91 -3.95
C ALA A 121 4.80 -2.84 -5.02
N ALA A 122 5.18 -2.91 -6.30
CA ALA A 122 4.26 -2.84 -7.43
C ALA A 122 3.34 -1.60 -7.39
N GLY A 123 3.93 -0.42 -7.27
CA GLY A 123 3.21 0.86 -7.27
C GLY A 123 2.84 1.38 -5.89
N ASP A 124 2.86 0.54 -4.84
CA ASP A 124 2.73 1.02 -3.47
C ASP A 124 4.12 1.33 -2.91
N ILE A 125 4.31 2.56 -2.50
CA ILE A 125 5.62 3.13 -2.22
C ILE A 125 5.66 3.65 -0.79
N ALA A 126 6.61 3.15 0.00
CA ALA A 126 7.03 3.75 1.25
C ALA A 126 8.37 4.46 1.07
N SER A 127 8.53 5.64 1.67
CA SER A 127 9.76 6.42 1.57
C SER A 127 10.09 7.15 2.86
N PHE A 128 11.36 7.50 3.03
CA PHE A 128 11.81 8.53 3.96
C PHE A 128 12.99 9.30 3.37
N GLY A 129 13.23 10.51 3.89
CA GLY A 129 14.27 11.40 3.36
C GLY A 129 13.97 11.88 1.95
N GLY A 130 15.01 11.98 1.11
CA GLY A 130 14.89 12.46 -0.26
C GLY A 130 16.17 12.26 -1.07
N LEU A 131 16.23 12.87 -2.25
CA LEU A 131 17.40 12.86 -3.14
C LEU A 131 18.56 13.74 -2.61
N GLY A 132 18.48 14.22 -1.38
CA GLY A 132 19.40 15.11 -0.70
C GLY A 132 18.65 16.08 0.19
N ARG A 133 19.37 17.05 0.80
CA ARG A 133 18.76 18.06 1.67
C ARG A 133 17.71 18.84 0.86
N ASP A 134 16.47 18.89 1.34
CA ASP A 134 15.33 19.63 0.75
C ASP A 134 14.90 19.20 -0.66
N LYS A 135 15.23 17.97 -1.07
CA LYS A 135 14.77 17.39 -2.35
C LYS A 135 13.88 16.17 -2.11
N PRO A 136 12.56 16.35 -1.89
CA PRO A 136 11.64 15.23 -1.72
C PRO A 136 11.58 14.37 -2.97
N PHE A 137 11.19 13.12 -2.81
CA PHE A 137 10.93 12.24 -3.95
C PHE A 137 9.71 12.73 -4.74
N SER A 138 9.77 12.53 -6.05
CA SER A 138 8.64 12.81 -6.94
C SER A 138 8.14 11.52 -7.54
N ILE A 139 6.86 11.21 -7.30
CA ILE A 139 6.24 9.97 -7.75
C ILE A 139 5.17 10.30 -8.78
N GLY A 140 5.21 9.58 -9.91
CA GLY A 140 4.20 9.67 -10.96
C GLY A 140 3.01 8.78 -10.66
N ILE A 141 1.80 9.31 -10.79
CA ILE A 141 0.56 8.54 -10.80
C ILE A 141 0.20 8.29 -12.26
N CYS A 142 0.11 7.02 -12.64
CA CYS A 142 -0.18 6.61 -14.02
C CYS A 142 -1.60 7.00 -14.44
N ASP A 143 -1.76 7.38 -15.71
CA ASP A 143 -3.07 7.55 -16.33
C ASP A 143 -3.65 6.16 -16.69
N PRO A 144 -4.77 5.74 -16.09
CA PRO A 144 -5.35 4.42 -16.35
C PRO A 144 -5.88 4.24 -17.78
N PHE A 145 -6.06 5.34 -18.52
CA PHE A 145 -6.60 5.34 -19.90
C PHE A 145 -5.53 5.53 -20.96
N SER A 146 -4.31 5.92 -20.56
CA SER A 146 -3.24 6.26 -21.50
C SER A 146 -1.92 5.62 -21.04
N PRO A 147 -1.62 4.37 -21.42
CA PRO A 147 -0.39 3.68 -21.03
C PRO A 147 0.87 4.52 -21.31
N GLY A 148 1.76 4.60 -20.31
CA GLY A 148 2.99 5.39 -20.41
C GLY A 148 2.83 6.89 -20.14
N ARG A 149 1.61 7.38 -19.88
CA ARG A 149 1.36 8.76 -19.45
C ARG A 149 1.13 8.85 -17.94
N LEU A 150 1.42 10.00 -17.39
CA LEU A 150 1.12 10.33 -15.99
C LEU A 150 -0.11 11.23 -15.92
N ALA A 151 -1.04 10.89 -15.04
CA ALA A 151 -2.17 11.73 -14.70
C ALA A 151 -1.76 12.85 -13.73
N ALA A 152 -0.84 12.55 -12.82
CA ALA A 152 -0.31 13.50 -11.84
C ALA A 152 1.13 13.16 -11.44
N VAL A 153 1.82 14.13 -10.83
CA VAL A 153 3.08 13.92 -10.12
C VAL A 153 2.93 14.48 -8.72
N VAL A 154 3.35 13.72 -7.72
CA VAL A 154 3.27 14.10 -6.30
C VAL A 154 4.66 14.27 -5.69
N CYS A 155 4.79 15.19 -4.73
CA CYS A 155 5.94 15.26 -3.84
C CYS A 155 5.68 14.29 -2.68
N LEU A 156 6.42 13.18 -2.64
CA LEU A 156 6.19 12.15 -1.64
C LEU A 156 6.97 12.43 -0.35
N SER A 157 6.21 12.48 0.75
CA SER A 157 6.73 12.43 2.12
C SER A 157 5.96 11.33 2.85
N GLY A 158 6.63 10.21 3.15
CA GLY A 158 5.98 9.04 3.75
C GLY A 158 5.59 7.98 2.72
N ALA A 159 4.31 7.76 2.49
CA ALA A 159 3.81 6.67 1.67
C ALA A 159 2.77 7.11 0.63
N ILE A 160 2.66 6.34 -0.44
CA ILE A 160 1.57 6.40 -1.42
C ILE A 160 1.20 4.99 -1.86
N ALA A 161 -0.09 4.70 -1.89
CA ALA A 161 -0.64 3.47 -2.48
C ALA A 161 -1.65 3.79 -3.56
N THR A 162 -1.76 2.91 -4.56
CA THR A 162 -2.72 3.08 -5.65
C THR A 162 -3.46 1.78 -5.92
N SER A 163 -4.79 1.85 -5.91
CA SER A 163 -5.68 0.76 -6.32
C SER A 163 -6.48 1.16 -7.56
N GLY A 164 -6.63 0.23 -8.49
CA GLY A 164 -7.36 0.49 -9.74
C GLY A 164 -7.67 -0.78 -10.52
N THR A 165 -8.53 -0.64 -11.51
CA THR A 165 -8.95 -1.77 -12.35
C THR A 165 -8.04 -2.00 -13.55
N TYR A 166 -7.15 -1.06 -13.89
CA TYR A 166 -6.34 -1.09 -15.09
C TYR A 166 -5.16 -2.07 -15.01
N GLU A 167 -4.68 -2.44 -13.80
CA GLU A 167 -3.54 -3.36 -13.66
C GLU A 167 -3.95 -4.84 -13.63
N ARG A 168 -5.03 -5.18 -12.92
CA ARG A 168 -5.45 -6.57 -12.64
C ARG A 168 -6.91 -6.85 -13.00
N GLY A 169 -7.56 -5.95 -13.75
CA GLY A 169 -8.96 -6.08 -14.10
C GLY A 169 -9.88 -5.98 -12.88
N ASN A 170 -11.00 -6.68 -12.93
CA ASN A 170 -12.10 -6.55 -11.97
C ASN A 170 -11.88 -7.39 -10.70
N HIS A 171 -10.77 -7.16 -9.96
CA HIS A 171 -10.39 -7.92 -8.76
C HIS A 171 -10.84 -7.28 -7.44
N LEU A 172 -11.22 -5.99 -7.45
CA LEU A 172 -11.65 -5.28 -6.25
C LEU A 172 -13.08 -5.71 -5.89
N ILE A 173 -13.25 -6.24 -4.69
CA ILE A 173 -14.53 -6.72 -4.19
C ILE A 173 -15.24 -5.61 -3.42
N ASP A 174 -16.48 -5.33 -3.79
CA ASP A 174 -17.37 -4.49 -2.99
C ASP A 174 -17.85 -5.32 -1.78
N PRO A 175 -17.44 -4.98 -0.56
CA PRO A 175 -17.74 -5.77 0.64
C PRO A 175 -19.24 -5.82 0.96
N HIS A 176 -20.03 -4.84 0.52
CA HIS A 176 -21.46 -4.80 0.75
C HIS A 176 -22.24 -5.75 -0.17
N SER A 177 -21.72 -5.99 -1.38
CA SER A 177 -22.39 -6.89 -2.35
C SER A 177 -21.68 -8.24 -2.52
N GLY A 178 -20.45 -8.39 -2.02
CA GLY A 178 -19.59 -9.56 -2.22
C GLY A 178 -19.18 -9.79 -3.67
N ARG A 179 -19.33 -8.81 -4.56
CA ARG A 179 -19.07 -8.92 -6.00
C ARG A 179 -17.93 -8.00 -6.44
N PRO A 180 -17.18 -8.39 -7.49
CA PRO A 180 -16.21 -7.50 -8.11
C PRO A 180 -16.88 -6.21 -8.59
N LYS A 181 -16.44 -5.06 -8.03
CA LYS A 181 -16.96 -3.75 -8.41
C LYS A 181 -16.00 -2.66 -7.97
N ALA A 182 -15.61 -1.79 -8.89
CA ALA A 182 -14.95 -0.53 -8.61
C ALA A 182 -15.76 0.60 -9.25
N ARG A 183 -15.82 1.74 -8.55
CA ARG A 183 -16.50 2.96 -9.01
C ARG A 183 -15.51 4.04 -9.46
N ALA A 184 -14.23 3.77 -9.29
CA ALA A 184 -13.15 4.59 -9.82
C ALA A 184 -12.25 3.76 -10.73
N ALA A 185 -11.64 4.38 -11.74
CA ALA A 185 -10.63 3.75 -12.58
C ALA A 185 -9.31 3.59 -11.81
N SER A 186 -8.98 4.58 -10.97
CA SER A 186 -7.81 4.59 -10.09
C SER A 186 -8.09 5.43 -8.84
N ALA A 187 -7.55 5.02 -7.71
CA ALA A 187 -7.53 5.78 -6.47
C ALA A 187 -6.14 5.69 -5.84
N SER A 188 -5.51 6.84 -5.59
CA SER A 188 -4.21 6.95 -4.94
C SER A 188 -4.39 7.63 -3.58
N VAL A 189 -3.79 7.08 -2.53
CA VAL A 189 -3.80 7.65 -1.18
C VAL A 189 -2.38 7.85 -0.71
N THR A 190 -2.06 9.07 -0.26
CA THR A 190 -0.81 9.41 0.42
C THR A 190 -1.03 9.47 1.93
N GLY A 191 0.00 9.16 2.71
CA GLY A 191 -0.08 9.22 4.17
C GLY A 191 1.18 8.74 4.88
N PRO A 192 1.18 8.71 6.22
CA PRO A 192 2.34 8.29 7.00
C PRO A 192 2.54 6.77 7.03
N ASP A 193 1.49 5.97 6.88
CA ASP A 193 1.53 4.50 6.91
C ASP A 193 1.04 3.90 5.60
N LEU A 194 1.91 3.08 4.96
CA LEU A 194 1.61 2.49 3.66
C LEU A 194 0.56 1.38 3.73
N GLY A 195 0.49 0.62 4.83
CA GLY A 195 -0.53 -0.42 4.99
C GLY A 195 -1.94 0.17 5.03
N LEU A 196 -2.11 1.24 5.80
CA LEU A 196 -3.38 1.96 5.85
C LEU A 196 -3.68 2.68 4.53
N ALA A 197 -2.67 3.30 3.88
CA ALA A 197 -2.84 3.92 2.57
C ALA A 197 -3.30 2.92 1.50
N ASP A 198 -2.77 1.67 1.47
CA ASP A 198 -3.16 0.58 0.56
C ASP A 198 -4.63 0.17 0.79
N ALA A 199 -5.02 -0.04 2.06
CA ALA A 199 -6.39 -0.35 2.42
C ALA A 199 -7.37 0.78 2.04
N LEU A 200 -7.02 2.04 2.31
CA LEU A 200 -7.84 3.21 1.97
C LEU A 200 -7.93 3.41 0.45
N ALA A 201 -6.84 3.21 -0.30
CA ALA A 201 -6.87 3.27 -1.76
C ALA A 201 -7.83 2.23 -2.34
N THR A 202 -7.82 1.00 -1.80
CA THR A 202 -8.77 -0.06 -2.14
C THR A 202 -10.21 0.36 -1.82
N ALA A 203 -10.45 0.87 -0.61
CA ALA A 203 -11.77 1.35 -0.17
C ALA A 203 -12.33 2.43 -1.11
N ILE A 204 -11.53 3.45 -1.44
CA ILE A 204 -11.96 4.56 -2.30
C ILE A 204 -12.18 4.09 -3.74
N ALA A 205 -11.33 3.21 -4.27
CA ALA A 205 -11.52 2.65 -5.60
C ALA A 205 -12.88 1.94 -5.72
N VAL A 206 -13.30 1.22 -4.67
CA VAL A 206 -14.58 0.53 -4.60
C VAL A 206 -15.74 1.49 -4.35
N ALA A 207 -15.63 2.40 -3.37
CA ALA A 207 -16.67 3.33 -2.96
C ALA A 207 -16.91 4.46 -3.98
N GLY A 208 -15.84 4.90 -4.68
CA GLY A 208 -15.85 5.98 -5.65
C GLY A 208 -15.62 7.37 -5.05
N PRO A 209 -15.71 8.43 -5.87
CA PRO A 209 -15.28 9.78 -5.49
C PRO A 209 -16.01 10.39 -4.28
N SER A 210 -17.24 9.97 -4.01
CA SER A 210 -18.02 10.46 -2.84
C SER A 210 -17.40 10.06 -1.49
N SER A 211 -16.50 9.07 -1.48
CA SER A 211 -15.80 8.62 -0.27
C SER A 211 -14.55 9.44 0.07
N LEU A 212 -14.18 10.45 -0.72
CA LEU A 212 -13.05 11.34 -0.40
C LEU A 212 -13.22 12.03 0.97
N ALA A 213 -14.45 12.31 1.38
CA ALA A 213 -14.74 12.87 2.72
C ALA A 213 -14.25 11.98 3.88
N LEU A 214 -14.12 10.65 3.67
CA LEU A 214 -13.53 9.75 4.67
C LEU A 214 -12.04 10.05 4.86
N ILE A 215 -11.34 10.40 3.79
CA ILE A 215 -9.91 10.74 3.86
C ILE A 215 -9.68 12.12 4.43
N GLU A 216 -10.54 13.10 4.09
CA GLU A 216 -10.47 14.46 4.64
C GLU A 216 -10.63 14.49 6.16
N ALA A 217 -11.27 13.47 6.74
CA ALA A 217 -11.40 13.28 8.18
C ALA A 217 -10.17 12.65 8.85
N LEU A 218 -9.17 12.19 8.07
CA LEU A 218 -7.98 11.50 8.57
C LEU A 218 -6.76 12.41 8.52
N ASP A 219 -6.18 12.72 9.67
CA ASP A 219 -4.98 13.55 9.75
C ASP A 219 -3.80 12.89 8.99
N GLY A 220 -3.19 13.68 8.09
CA GLY A 220 -2.01 13.29 7.35
C GLY A 220 -2.28 12.38 6.14
N TYR A 221 -3.54 12.07 5.84
CA TYR A 221 -3.90 11.32 4.63
C TYR A 221 -4.58 12.23 3.61
N GLU A 222 -4.21 12.04 2.34
CA GLU A 222 -4.78 12.74 1.21
C GLU A 222 -5.03 11.75 0.07
N ALA A 223 -6.00 12.03 -0.79
CA ALA A 223 -6.37 11.13 -1.88
C ALA A 223 -6.60 11.82 -3.22
N LEU A 224 -6.29 11.09 -4.29
CA LEU A 224 -6.64 11.42 -5.68
C LEU A 224 -7.43 10.26 -6.27
N VAL A 225 -8.56 10.58 -6.87
CA VAL A 225 -9.41 9.61 -7.60
C VAL A 225 -9.45 9.99 -9.07
N ILE A 226 -9.26 9.02 -9.94
CA ILE A 226 -9.53 9.12 -11.38
C ILE A 226 -10.81 8.35 -11.65
N THR A 227 -11.84 9.05 -12.07
CA THR A 227 -13.17 8.47 -12.33
C THR A 227 -13.17 7.63 -13.61
N GLY A 228 -14.21 6.82 -13.82
CA GLY A 228 -14.34 6.00 -15.03
C GLY A 228 -14.46 6.79 -16.34
N ASP A 229 -14.86 8.05 -16.26
CA ASP A 229 -14.91 9.02 -17.37
C ASP A 229 -13.69 9.95 -17.45
N GLY A 230 -12.65 9.66 -16.67
CA GLY A 230 -11.33 10.30 -16.75
C GLY A 230 -11.19 11.62 -15.97
N TYR A 231 -12.20 12.04 -15.21
CA TYR A 231 -12.05 13.24 -14.37
C TYR A 231 -11.25 12.94 -13.11
N LEU A 232 -10.47 13.94 -12.66
CA LEU A 232 -9.76 13.89 -11.40
C LEU A 232 -10.60 14.53 -10.30
N ARG A 233 -10.59 13.90 -9.12
CA ARG A 233 -11.14 14.41 -7.87
C ARG A 233 -10.11 14.15 -6.78
N TRP A 234 -9.88 15.10 -5.89
CA TRP A 234 -8.86 15.00 -4.85
C TRP A 234 -9.26 15.75 -3.58
N THR A 235 -8.62 15.40 -2.48
CA THR A 235 -8.74 16.09 -1.20
C THR A 235 -7.95 17.40 -1.23
N GLU A 236 -8.35 18.40 -0.45
CA GLU A 236 -7.87 19.79 -0.57
C GLU A 236 -6.34 19.93 -0.51
N ARG A 237 -5.67 19.13 0.32
CA ARG A 237 -4.22 19.21 0.55
C ARG A 237 -3.42 18.13 -0.19
N PHE A 238 -3.99 17.50 -1.21
CA PHE A 238 -3.27 16.49 -1.98
C PHE A 238 -1.95 17.03 -2.53
N PRO A 239 -0.79 16.34 -2.30
CA PRO A 239 0.55 16.92 -2.46
C PRO A 239 1.03 16.92 -3.91
N PHE A 240 0.33 17.59 -4.80
CA PHE A 240 0.78 17.76 -6.18
C PHE A 240 2.16 18.44 -6.22
N ARG A 241 3.03 17.95 -7.10
CA ARG A 241 4.25 18.65 -7.42
C ARG A 241 3.92 19.92 -8.20
N ALA A 242 4.35 21.08 -7.67
CA ALA A 242 4.27 22.33 -8.41
C ALA A 242 5.04 22.22 -9.74
N ARG A 243 4.51 22.82 -10.79
CA ARG A 243 5.12 22.86 -12.13
C ARG A 243 6.36 23.74 -12.14
#